data_ef232e1d65af4783a8687c4554df68a0
#
_entry.id   ef232e1d65af4783a8687c4554df68a0
#
_cell.length_a   1.000
_cell.length_b   1.000
_cell.length_c   1.000
_cell.angle_alpha   90.00
_cell.angle_beta   90.00
_cell.angle_gamma   90.00
#
_symmetry.space_group_name_H-M   'P 1'
#
loop_
_entity.id
_entity.type
_entity.pdbx_description
1 polymer ?
#
loop_
_entity_poly.entity_id
_entity_poly.type
_entity_poly.pdbx_seq_one_letter_code
_entity_poly.pdbx_strand_id
1 'polypeptide(L)'
;MQRGRPVILKDSNNTIVHLAPQPIVAKVSVEKRFRHNSSSLEREVEVARLLGEAGAPVVRPTNILPPGPHYMDGVELTFWDFCAHDPAAKISASEAGKSLRVVHDTLNEMRTKLVPLPVFTLQMDEAAGLLRNPENVPLLPEEERQFLSRIYEAVRADIGTVSLNYQPLHGECHMGQAISSPAGVRWLDFEAACVGPKEWDLAALDDDGVRAYGAADQSLLALSRTAR
;
A
#
# COMPACT_ATOMS: atom_id res chain seq x y z
N MET A 1 11.81 34.69 -4.99
CA MET A 1 11.47 33.25 -5.06
C MET A 1 12.62 32.51 -5.71
N GLN A 2 13.39 31.72 -4.96
CA GLN A 2 14.41 30.86 -5.57
C GLN A 2 13.69 29.81 -6.40
N ARG A 3 13.94 29.81 -7.71
CA ARG A 3 13.46 28.74 -8.60
C ARG A 3 14.34 27.51 -8.36
N GLY A 4 13.91 26.62 -7.46
CA GLY A 4 14.51 25.30 -7.34
C GLY A 4 14.19 24.46 -8.58
N ARG A 5 15.02 23.45 -8.85
CA ARG A 5 14.68 22.44 -9.86
C ARG A 5 14.00 21.28 -9.15
N PRO A 6 12.84 20.79 -9.64
CA PRO A 6 12.28 19.53 -9.18
C PRO A 6 13.29 18.38 -9.31
N VAL A 7 13.26 17.45 -8.37
CA VAL A 7 14.16 16.29 -8.35
C VAL A 7 13.31 15.02 -8.39
N ILE A 8 13.50 14.20 -9.39
CA ILE A 8 12.87 12.87 -9.45
C ILE A 8 13.52 12.00 -8.38
N LEU A 9 12.73 11.53 -7.44
CA LEU A 9 13.15 10.64 -6.36
C LEU A 9 13.01 9.18 -6.77
N LYS A 10 11.95 8.86 -7.53
CA LYS A 10 11.66 7.51 -8.05
C LYS A 10 10.88 7.64 -9.34
N ASP A 11 11.17 6.78 -10.30
CA ASP A 11 10.45 6.66 -11.56
C ASP A 11 10.15 5.17 -11.80
N SER A 12 8.88 4.79 -11.61
CA SER A 12 8.40 3.42 -11.76
C SER A 12 6.92 3.47 -12.18
N ASN A 13 6.03 2.71 -11.56
CA ASN A 13 4.57 2.77 -11.77
C ASN A 13 4.01 4.18 -11.49
N ASN A 14 4.60 4.87 -10.52
CA ASN A 14 4.36 6.28 -10.25
C ASN A 14 5.69 7.04 -10.33
N THR A 15 5.68 8.26 -10.84
CA THR A 15 6.83 9.15 -10.78
C THR A 15 6.73 10.00 -9.51
N ILE A 16 7.73 9.92 -8.64
CA ILE A 16 7.81 10.65 -7.37
C ILE A 16 8.78 11.81 -7.52
N VAL A 17 8.29 13.03 -7.35
CA VAL A 17 9.05 14.26 -7.63
C VAL A 17 9.10 15.16 -6.41
N HIS A 18 10.29 15.42 -5.88
CA HIS A 18 10.48 16.46 -4.86
C HIS A 18 10.46 17.85 -5.51
N LEU A 19 9.56 18.70 -5.10
CA LEU A 19 9.39 20.06 -5.62
C LEU A 19 10.35 21.04 -4.93
N ALA A 20 11.63 20.68 -4.86
CA ALA A 20 12.65 21.46 -4.18
C ALA A 20 12.68 22.93 -4.66
N PRO A 21 12.90 23.90 -3.75
CA PRO A 21 13.24 23.78 -2.33
C PRO A 21 12.04 23.62 -1.39
N GLN A 22 10.82 23.48 -1.92
CA GLN A 22 9.62 23.29 -1.11
C GLN A 22 9.64 21.91 -0.47
N PRO A 23 9.18 21.76 0.78
CA PRO A 23 9.10 20.45 1.44
C PRO A 23 7.89 19.66 0.96
N ILE A 24 7.72 19.55 -0.36
CA ILE A 24 6.58 18.91 -1.00
C ILE A 24 7.07 17.85 -1.99
N VAL A 25 6.42 16.71 -1.99
CA VAL A 25 6.57 15.66 -2.99
C VAL A 25 5.29 15.56 -3.80
N ALA A 26 5.42 15.54 -5.13
CA ALA A 26 4.33 15.19 -6.03
C ALA A 26 4.45 13.69 -6.37
N LYS A 27 3.38 12.94 -6.17
CA LYS A 27 3.19 11.59 -6.71
C LYS A 27 2.37 11.74 -7.98
N VAL A 28 2.98 11.41 -9.12
CA VAL A 28 2.39 11.49 -10.45
C VAL A 28 2.05 10.08 -10.90
N SER A 29 0.79 9.80 -11.09
CA SER A 29 0.34 8.54 -11.63
C SER A 29 0.39 8.56 -13.16
N VAL A 30 1.20 7.68 -13.72
CA VAL A 30 1.41 7.57 -15.16
C VAL A 30 0.55 6.47 -15.80
N GLU A 31 0.08 5.52 -15.01
CA GLU A 31 -0.61 4.33 -15.52
C GLU A 31 -2.08 4.26 -15.10
N LYS A 32 -2.96 4.58 -16.05
CA LYS A 32 -4.41 4.38 -15.91
C LYS A 32 -4.86 2.92 -16.11
N ARG A 33 -3.99 2.05 -16.66
CA ARG A 33 -4.38 0.72 -17.16
C ARG A 33 -4.83 -0.26 -16.09
N PHE A 34 -4.33 -0.10 -14.85
CA PHE A 34 -4.62 -1.00 -13.74
C PHE A 34 -5.44 -0.35 -12.61
N ARG A 35 -5.78 0.92 -12.73
CA ARG A 35 -6.64 1.60 -11.75
C ARG A 35 -8.09 1.54 -12.20
N HIS A 36 -8.77 0.49 -11.81
CA HIS A 36 -10.20 0.35 -12.08
C HIS A 36 -11.08 1.33 -11.29
N ASN A 37 -10.46 2.11 -10.37
CA ASN A 37 -11.25 3.03 -9.55
C ASN A 37 -10.44 4.29 -9.18
N SER A 38 -10.90 5.48 -9.60
CA SER A 38 -10.38 6.78 -9.15
C SER A 38 -10.36 6.92 -7.62
N SER A 39 -11.18 6.13 -6.93
CA SER A 39 -11.27 6.11 -5.47
C SER A 39 -10.02 5.60 -4.74
N SER A 40 -9.02 5.02 -5.42
CA SER A 40 -7.82 4.51 -4.74
C SER A 40 -6.91 5.64 -4.23
N LEU A 41 -6.72 6.71 -5.02
CA LEU A 41 -5.93 7.88 -4.62
C LEU A 41 -6.64 8.71 -3.56
N GLU A 42 -7.96 8.88 -3.69
CA GLU A 42 -8.77 9.55 -2.66
C GLU A 42 -8.67 8.80 -1.34
N ARG A 43 -8.77 7.46 -1.38
CA ARG A 43 -8.60 6.61 -0.22
C ARG A 43 -7.20 6.72 0.38
N GLU A 44 -6.15 6.69 -0.45
CA GLU A 44 -4.76 6.85 -0.02
C GLU A 44 -4.58 8.15 0.75
N VAL A 45 -4.99 9.27 0.16
CA VAL A 45 -4.87 10.60 0.77
C VAL A 45 -5.64 10.66 2.10
N GLU A 46 -6.87 10.17 2.13
CA GLU A 46 -7.71 10.26 3.32
C GLU A 46 -7.20 9.34 4.45
N VAL A 47 -6.81 8.10 4.15
CA VAL A 47 -6.26 7.18 5.14
C VAL A 47 -4.95 7.72 5.72
N ALA A 48 -4.03 8.18 4.87
CA ALA A 48 -2.76 8.73 5.32
C ALA A 48 -2.93 10.04 6.11
N ARG A 49 -3.91 10.88 5.74
CA ARG A 49 -4.27 12.09 6.50
C ARG A 49 -4.73 11.75 7.91
N LEU A 50 -5.69 10.85 8.04
CA LEU A 50 -6.22 10.42 9.34
C LEU A 50 -5.13 9.79 10.22
N LEU A 51 -4.32 8.90 9.66
CA LEU A 51 -3.18 8.29 10.37
C LEU A 51 -2.17 9.34 10.82
N GLY A 52 -1.85 10.29 9.96
CA GLY A 52 -0.90 11.37 10.27
C GLY A 52 -1.40 12.31 11.35
N GLU A 53 -2.69 12.65 11.34
CA GLU A 53 -3.35 13.45 12.39
C GLU A 53 -3.35 12.75 13.76
N ALA A 54 -3.48 11.41 13.75
CA ALA A 54 -3.38 10.60 14.96
C ALA A 54 -1.94 10.32 15.41
N GLY A 55 -0.93 10.82 14.67
CA GLY A 55 0.48 10.65 15.02
C GLY A 55 1.08 9.30 14.64
N ALA A 56 0.40 8.49 13.82
CA ALA A 56 0.94 7.24 13.32
C ALA A 56 2.20 7.46 12.46
N PRO A 57 3.09 6.46 12.37
CA PRO A 57 4.35 6.56 11.65
C PRO A 57 4.15 6.45 10.12
N VAL A 58 3.56 7.48 9.52
CA VAL A 58 3.27 7.55 8.08
C VAL A 58 3.84 8.81 7.45
N VAL A 59 4.03 8.79 6.13
CA VAL A 59 4.21 10.00 5.34
C VAL A 59 2.83 10.63 5.13
N ARG A 60 2.71 11.92 5.42
CA ARG A 60 1.43 12.63 5.39
C ARG A 60 1.18 13.32 4.07
N PRO A 61 -0.06 13.41 3.63
CA PRO A 61 -0.45 14.40 2.63
C PRO A 61 -0.05 15.79 3.11
N THR A 62 0.44 16.64 2.21
CA THR A 62 0.86 18.00 2.60
C THR A 62 -0.33 18.89 2.96
N ASN A 63 -0.12 19.82 3.86
CA ASN A 63 -1.08 20.89 4.19
C ASN A 63 -0.70 22.24 3.56
N ILE A 64 0.40 22.30 2.80
CA ILE A 64 0.89 23.54 2.17
C ILE A 64 0.01 23.91 0.97
N LEU A 65 -0.56 22.93 0.33
CA LEU A 65 -1.51 23.05 -0.78
C LEU A 65 -2.52 21.90 -0.72
N PRO A 66 -3.66 21.97 -1.44
CA PRO A 66 -4.60 20.85 -1.48
C PRO A 66 -3.89 19.56 -1.92
N PRO A 67 -3.95 18.47 -1.11
CA PRO A 67 -3.17 17.26 -1.40
C PRO A 67 -3.68 16.47 -2.61
N GLY A 68 -4.88 16.72 -3.09
CA GLY A 68 -5.48 16.02 -4.22
C GLY A 68 -6.40 14.86 -3.81
N PRO A 69 -6.72 13.96 -4.75
CA PRO A 69 -6.14 13.88 -6.10
C PRO A 69 -6.52 15.03 -7.02
N HIS A 70 -5.59 15.44 -7.88
CA HIS A 70 -5.80 16.40 -8.94
C HIS A 70 -5.69 15.71 -10.29
N TYR A 71 -6.50 16.15 -11.24
CA TYR A 71 -6.53 15.61 -12.60
C TYR A 71 -6.11 16.72 -13.57
N MET A 72 -4.98 16.53 -14.24
CA MET A 72 -4.42 17.51 -15.17
C MET A 72 -3.81 16.81 -16.39
N ASP A 73 -4.23 17.20 -17.60
CA ASP A 73 -3.69 16.70 -18.87
C ASP A 73 -3.61 15.16 -18.97
N GLY A 74 -4.57 14.48 -18.34
CA GLY A 74 -4.65 13.03 -18.36
C GLY A 74 -3.79 12.32 -17.31
N VAL A 75 -3.07 13.05 -16.45
CA VAL A 75 -2.33 12.52 -15.29
C VAL A 75 -3.07 12.81 -13.99
N GLU A 76 -2.88 11.95 -13.02
CA GLU A 76 -3.37 12.10 -11.66
C GLU A 76 -2.22 12.49 -10.74
N LEU A 77 -2.46 13.44 -9.83
CA LEU A 77 -1.44 14.03 -8.96
C LEU A 77 -1.92 14.04 -7.52
N THR A 78 -1.06 13.62 -6.61
CA THR A 78 -1.24 13.84 -5.17
C THR A 78 0.00 14.49 -4.58
N PHE A 79 -0.16 15.27 -3.50
CA PHE A 79 0.92 16.01 -2.88
C PHE A 79 1.13 15.61 -1.43
N TRP A 80 2.40 15.40 -1.07
CA TRP A 80 2.85 14.81 0.19
C TRP A 80 3.90 15.67 0.84
N ASP A 81 4.03 15.59 2.16
CA ASP A 81 5.14 16.18 2.88
C ASP A 81 6.45 15.50 2.46
N PHE A 82 7.48 16.29 2.14
CA PHE A 82 8.82 15.75 1.94
C PHE A 82 9.36 15.22 3.26
N CYS A 83 9.55 13.93 3.34
CA CYS A 83 10.16 13.28 4.48
C CYS A 83 11.66 13.08 4.21
N ALA A 84 12.51 13.84 4.91
CA ALA A 84 13.95 13.65 4.81
C ALA A 84 14.32 12.23 5.26
N HIS A 85 15.04 11.51 4.44
CA HIS A 85 15.47 10.14 4.69
C HIS A 85 16.80 9.86 4.00
N ASP A 86 17.54 8.89 4.50
CA ASP A 86 18.71 8.36 3.81
C ASP A 86 18.28 7.16 2.95
N PRO A 87 18.38 7.23 1.62
CA PRO A 87 18.03 6.11 0.74
C PRO A 87 18.89 4.86 0.97
N ALA A 88 20.08 5.01 1.56
CA ALA A 88 20.97 3.90 1.89
C ALA A 88 20.68 3.29 3.27
N ALA A 89 19.91 3.96 4.11
CA ALA A 89 19.57 3.45 5.43
C ALA A 89 18.65 2.22 5.32
N LYS A 90 19.08 1.14 5.97
CA LYS A 90 18.28 -0.08 6.04
C LYS A 90 17.34 -0.01 7.23
N ILE A 91 16.08 -0.30 6.98
CA ILE A 91 15.09 -0.54 8.02
C ILE A 91 15.24 -1.98 8.47
N SER A 92 15.41 -2.21 9.77
CA SER A 92 15.40 -3.58 10.30
C SER A 92 13.97 -4.14 10.28
N ALA A 93 13.85 -5.45 10.11
CA ALA A 93 12.57 -6.13 10.16
C ALA A 93 11.83 -5.87 11.48
N SER A 94 12.56 -5.85 12.59
CA SER A 94 11.99 -5.55 13.91
C SER A 94 11.41 -4.13 13.99
N GLU A 95 12.07 -3.12 13.42
CA GLU A 95 11.54 -1.76 13.37
C GLU A 95 10.29 -1.69 12.49
N ALA A 96 10.31 -2.34 11.33
CA ALA A 96 9.17 -2.43 10.43
C ALA A 96 7.95 -3.07 11.13
N GLY A 97 8.15 -4.23 11.78
CA GLY A 97 7.06 -4.92 12.49
C GLY A 97 6.46 -4.10 13.62
N LYS A 98 7.28 -3.45 14.46
CA LYS A 98 6.82 -2.56 15.53
C LYS A 98 6.07 -1.36 14.98
N SER A 99 6.59 -0.76 13.92
CA SER A 99 6.00 0.41 13.27
C SER A 99 4.66 0.07 12.61
N LEU A 100 4.57 -1.08 11.93
CA LEU A 100 3.33 -1.56 11.32
C LEU A 100 2.27 -1.84 12.39
N ARG A 101 2.66 -2.35 13.55
CA ARG A 101 1.74 -2.55 14.67
C ARG A 101 1.07 -1.24 15.09
N VAL A 102 1.84 -0.15 15.19
CA VAL A 102 1.29 1.17 15.52
C VAL A 102 0.31 1.65 14.44
N VAL A 103 0.63 1.42 13.16
CA VAL A 103 -0.30 1.76 12.06
C VAL A 103 -1.61 0.99 12.20
N HIS A 104 -1.56 -0.31 12.43
CA HIS A 104 -2.76 -1.14 12.57
C HIS A 104 -3.59 -0.77 13.80
N ASP A 105 -2.95 -0.53 14.94
CA ASP A 105 -3.65 -0.13 16.16
C ASP A 105 -4.36 1.22 15.93
N THR A 106 -3.69 2.18 15.29
CA THR A 106 -4.29 3.49 14.94
C THR A 106 -5.45 3.35 13.93
N LEU A 107 -5.30 2.52 12.90
CA LEU A 107 -6.38 2.24 11.93
C LEU A 107 -7.61 1.65 12.63
N ASN A 108 -7.40 0.74 13.58
CA ASN A 108 -8.49 0.13 14.35
C ASN A 108 -9.21 1.16 15.25
N GLU A 109 -8.48 2.06 15.92
CA GLU A 109 -9.04 3.12 16.75
C GLU A 109 -9.91 4.09 15.93
N MET A 110 -9.54 4.36 14.68
CA MET A 110 -10.28 5.26 13.81
C MET A 110 -11.21 4.57 12.81
N ARG A 111 -11.46 3.28 12.97
CA ARG A 111 -12.24 2.46 12.02
C ARG A 111 -13.56 3.10 11.57
N THR A 112 -14.25 3.79 12.46
CA THR A 112 -15.54 4.46 12.16
C THR A 112 -15.39 5.77 11.38
N LYS A 113 -14.17 6.30 11.26
CA LYS A 113 -13.87 7.54 10.51
C LYS A 113 -13.32 7.25 9.12
N LEU A 114 -12.89 6.01 8.86
CA LEU A 114 -12.34 5.63 7.58
C LEU A 114 -13.42 5.65 6.49
N VAL A 115 -13.03 6.05 5.29
CA VAL A 115 -13.84 5.80 4.10
C VAL A 115 -14.06 4.29 3.93
N PRO A 116 -15.09 3.86 3.20
CA PRO A 116 -15.31 2.44 2.93
C PRO A 116 -14.07 1.81 2.31
N LEU A 117 -13.49 0.83 2.99
CA LEU A 117 -12.33 0.09 2.52
C LEU A 117 -12.78 -1.19 1.82
N PRO A 118 -12.14 -1.56 0.68
CA PRO A 118 -12.42 -2.84 0.03
C PRO A 118 -11.92 -4.01 0.86
N VAL A 119 -12.36 -5.21 0.53
CA VAL A 119 -11.82 -6.43 1.13
C VAL A 119 -10.42 -6.73 0.56
N PHE A 120 -9.56 -7.34 1.35
CA PHE A 120 -8.16 -7.65 1.00
C PHE A 120 -8.03 -8.56 -0.25
N THR A 121 -9.07 -9.30 -0.60
CA THR A 121 -9.07 -10.18 -1.79
C THR A 121 -9.38 -9.43 -3.08
N LEU A 122 -9.74 -8.15 -3.04
CA LEU A 122 -10.17 -7.40 -4.23
C LEU A 122 -9.16 -7.47 -5.37
N GLN A 123 -7.87 -7.24 -5.09
CA GLN A 123 -6.83 -7.27 -6.12
C GLN A 123 -6.65 -8.67 -6.74
N MET A 124 -6.78 -9.72 -5.92
CA MET A 124 -6.75 -11.10 -6.41
C MET A 124 -7.95 -11.38 -7.31
N ASP A 125 -9.14 -10.92 -6.90
CA ASP A 125 -10.39 -11.13 -7.64
C ASP A 125 -10.36 -10.35 -8.98
N GLU A 126 -9.76 -9.15 -9.00
CA GLU A 126 -9.51 -8.36 -10.21
C GLU A 126 -8.51 -9.05 -11.15
N ALA A 127 -7.39 -9.54 -10.63
CA ALA A 127 -6.40 -10.29 -11.41
C ALA A 127 -7.02 -11.55 -12.04
N ALA A 128 -7.82 -12.29 -11.27
CA ALA A 128 -8.56 -13.43 -11.79
C ALA A 128 -9.58 -13.02 -12.88
N GLY A 129 -10.17 -11.82 -12.73
CA GLY A 129 -11.03 -11.23 -13.75
C GLY A 129 -10.31 -11.02 -15.09
N LEU A 130 -9.05 -10.56 -15.05
CA LEU A 130 -8.21 -10.40 -16.25
C LEU A 130 -7.88 -11.76 -16.89
N LEU A 131 -7.58 -12.77 -16.07
CA LEU A 131 -7.25 -14.11 -16.55
C LEU A 131 -8.41 -14.83 -17.27
N ARG A 132 -9.67 -14.43 -17.02
CA ARG A 132 -10.86 -15.06 -17.66
C ARG A 132 -10.95 -14.76 -19.16
N ASN A 133 -10.41 -13.64 -19.63
CA ASN A 133 -10.39 -13.29 -21.03
C ASN A 133 -8.95 -13.19 -21.54
N PRO A 134 -8.53 -14.08 -22.46
CA PRO A 134 -7.18 -14.05 -23.04
C PRO A 134 -6.80 -12.71 -23.68
N GLU A 135 -7.77 -11.95 -24.20
CA GLU A 135 -7.55 -10.63 -24.80
C GLU A 135 -7.05 -9.59 -23.80
N ASN A 136 -7.35 -9.76 -22.52
CA ASN A 136 -6.87 -8.87 -21.45
C ASN A 136 -5.40 -9.11 -21.12
N VAL A 137 -4.89 -10.30 -21.42
CA VAL A 137 -3.51 -10.75 -21.10
C VAL A 137 -2.85 -11.40 -22.33
N PRO A 138 -2.74 -10.68 -23.45
CA PRO A 138 -2.36 -11.26 -24.75
C PRO A 138 -0.92 -11.82 -24.78
N LEU A 139 -0.08 -11.43 -23.85
CA LEU A 139 1.31 -11.92 -23.74
C LEU A 139 1.44 -13.14 -22.82
N LEU A 140 0.36 -13.55 -22.15
CA LEU A 140 0.36 -14.69 -21.23
C LEU A 140 -0.05 -15.96 -21.99
N PRO A 141 0.83 -16.98 -22.10
CA PRO A 141 0.49 -18.25 -22.72
C PRO A 141 -0.71 -18.92 -22.07
N GLU A 142 -1.49 -19.64 -22.84
CA GLU A 142 -2.72 -20.31 -22.36
C GLU A 142 -2.46 -21.24 -21.18
N GLU A 143 -1.38 -21.99 -21.22
CA GLU A 143 -0.98 -22.93 -20.17
C GLU A 143 -0.70 -22.23 -18.83
N GLU A 144 0.02 -21.10 -18.89
CA GLU A 144 0.33 -20.27 -17.73
C GLU A 144 -0.93 -19.58 -17.20
N ARG A 145 -1.80 -19.10 -18.08
CA ARG A 145 -3.07 -18.49 -17.73
C ARG A 145 -3.97 -19.48 -16.96
N GLN A 146 -4.07 -20.71 -17.45
CA GLN A 146 -4.81 -21.79 -16.78
C GLN A 146 -4.16 -22.18 -15.45
N PHE A 147 -2.83 -22.23 -15.40
CA PHE A 147 -2.12 -22.51 -14.15
C PHE A 147 -2.44 -21.44 -13.09
N LEU A 148 -2.31 -20.16 -13.43
CA LEU A 148 -2.63 -19.06 -12.51
C LEU A 148 -4.10 -19.07 -12.07
N SER A 149 -5.02 -19.38 -12.98
CA SER A 149 -6.45 -19.52 -12.65
C SER A 149 -6.68 -20.63 -11.61
N ARG A 150 -6.03 -21.79 -11.76
CA ARG A 150 -6.14 -22.88 -10.77
C ARG A 150 -5.56 -22.50 -9.41
N ILE A 151 -4.42 -21.79 -9.39
CA ILE A 151 -3.83 -21.30 -8.13
C ILE A 151 -4.80 -20.33 -7.44
N TYR A 152 -5.35 -19.37 -8.18
CA TYR A 152 -6.34 -18.45 -7.63
C TYR A 152 -7.53 -19.19 -7.00
N GLU A 153 -8.12 -20.15 -7.72
CA GLU A 153 -9.28 -20.91 -7.24
C GLU A 153 -8.94 -21.70 -5.95
N ALA A 154 -7.77 -22.33 -5.90
CA ALA A 154 -7.32 -23.05 -4.72
C ALA A 154 -7.15 -22.11 -3.51
N VAL A 155 -6.45 -21.00 -3.69
CA VAL A 155 -6.24 -20.02 -2.62
C VAL A 155 -7.56 -19.41 -2.14
N ARG A 156 -8.48 -19.09 -3.06
CA ARG A 156 -9.80 -18.57 -2.69
C ARG A 156 -10.64 -19.60 -1.92
N ALA A 157 -10.55 -20.87 -2.28
CA ALA A 157 -11.19 -21.94 -1.53
C ALA A 157 -10.62 -22.04 -0.11
N ASP A 158 -9.29 -22.03 0.04
CA ASP A 158 -8.62 -22.10 1.33
C ASP A 158 -8.99 -20.91 2.23
N ILE A 159 -9.02 -19.68 1.68
CA ILE A 159 -9.48 -18.48 2.40
C ILE A 159 -10.93 -18.67 2.87
N GLY A 160 -11.79 -19.30 2.09
CA GLY A 160 -13.19 -19.58 2.44
C GLY A 160 -13.38 -20.58 3.57
N THR A 161 -12.35 -21.36 3.93
CA THR A 161 -12.43 -22.36 5.00
C THR A 161 -12.01 -21.86 6.37
N VAL A 162 -11.34 -20.69 6.44
CA VAL A 162 -10.79 -20.16 7.69
C VAL A 162 -11.66 -19.05 8.27
N SER A 163 -11.70 -18.99 9.60
CA SER A 163 -12.35 -17.87 10.29
C SER A 163 -11.41 -16.66 10.28
N LEU A 164 -11.85 -15.57 9.67
CA LEU A 164 -11.08 -14.36 9.51
C LEU A 164 -11.51 -13.28 10.50
N ASN A 165 -10.53 -12.69 11.20
CA ASN A 165 -10.75 -11.49 11.99
C ASN A 165 -10.39 -10.26 11.16
N TYR A 166 -11.41 -9.54 10.68
CA TYR A 166 -11.26 -8.39 9.80
C TYR A 166 -10.93 -7.12 10.57
N GLN A 167 -9.86 -6.46 10.18
CA GLN A 167 -9.47 -5.13 10.62
C GLN A 167 -9.01 -4.28 9.42
N PRO A 168 -8.95 -2.93 9.53
CA PRO A 168 -8.30 -2.11 8.53
C PRO A 168 -6.81 -2.41 8.45
N LEU A 169 -6.28 -2.43 7.22
CA LEU A 169 -4.92 -2.81 6.87
C LEU A 169 -4.29 -1.76 5.94
N HIS A 170 -2.96 -1.79 5.86
CA HIS A 170 -2.21 -1.10 4.82
C HIS A 170 -2.51 -1.72 3.43
N GLY A 171 -2.60 -3.04 3.38
CA GLY A 171 -2.91 -3.82 2.18
C GLY A 171 -1.71 -4.22 1.34
N GLU A 172 -0.64 -3.40 1.30
CA GLU A 172 0.59 -3.64 0.51
C GLU A 172 1.86 -3.21 1.27
N CYS A 173 2.01 -3.61 2.52
CA CYS A 173 3.06 -3.13 3.43
C CYS A 173 4.43 -3.80 3.25
N HIS A 174 4.94 -3.97 2.04
CA HIS A 174 6.31 -4.45 1.83
C HIS A 174 7.37 -3.35 2.10
N MET A 175 8.64 -3.75 2.25
CA MET A 175 9.73 -2.82 2.62
C MET A 175 9.98 -1.68 1.62
N GLY A 176 9.53 -1.82 0.36
CA GLY A 176 9.55 -0.74 -0.63
C GLY A 176 8.53 0.37 -0.37
N GLN A 177 7.59 0.16 0.56
CA GLN A 177 6.58 1.12 1.00
C GLN A 177 6.90 1.72 2.38
N ALA A 178 8.17 1.65 2.78
CA ALA A 178 8.65 2.25 4.02
C ALA A 178 9.95 3.02 3.79
N ILE A 179 10.13 4.12 4.50
CA ILE A 179 11.37 4.91 4.51
C ILE A 179 11.91 5.07 5.92
N SER A 180 13.25 5.10 6.03
CA SER A 180 13.95 5.38 7.29
C SER A 180 14.14 6.87 7.44
N SER A 181 13.42 7.48 8.37
CA SER A 181 13.56 8.90 8.69
C SER A 181 14.29 9.11 10.03
N PRO A 182 14.76 10.31 10.35
CA PRO A 182 15.32 10.64 11.68
C PRO A 182 14.35 10.34 12.84
N ALA A 183 13.04 10.30 12.57
CA ALA A 183 12.00 9.97 13.54
C ALA A 183 11.58 8.49 13.51
N GLY A 184 12.37 7.64 12.85
CA GLY A 184 12.08 6.21 12.67
C GLY A 184 11.40 5.87 11.36
N VAL A 185 10.88 4.65 11.26
CA VAL A 185 10.18 4.14 10.08
C VAL A 185 8.94 4.98 9.78
N ARG A 186 8.72 5.28 8.49
CA ARG A 186 7.50 5.91 7.99
C ARG A 186 6.93 5.08 6.84
N TRP A 187 5.68 4.68 6.97
CA TRP A 187 4.94 3.98 5.92
C TRP A 187 4.33 4.97 4.93
N LEU A 188 4.20 4.55 3.69
CA LEU A 188 3.64 5.32 2.57
C LEU A 188 2.88 4.39 1.64
N ASP A 189 2.11 4.97 0.69
CA ASP A 189 1.41 4.23 -0.37
C ASP A 189 0.24 3.37 0.15
N PHE A 190 -0.78 4.04 0.70
CA PHE A 190 -2.01 3.42 1.20
C PHE A 190 -3.08 3.20 0.11
N GLU A 191 -2.70 3.16 -1.18
CA GLU A 191 -3.65 2.90 -2.28
C GLU A 191 -4.36 1.55 -2.13
N ALA A 192 -3.66 0.56 -1.59
CA ALA A 192 -4.17 -0.78 -1.35
C ALA A 192 -4.87 -0.95 0.01
N ALA A 193 -5.06 0.15 0.77
CA ALA A 193 -5.71 0.05 2.08
C ALA A 193 -7.05 -0.70 1.98
N CYS A 194 -7.23 -1.68 2.85
CA CYS A 194 -8.35 -2.63 2.76
C CYS A 194 -8.79 -3.11 4.14
N VAL A 195 -9.79 -3.96 4.20
CA VAL A 195 -10.15 -4.72 5.39
C VAL A 195 -9.82 -6.19 5.20
N GLY A 196 -9.19 -6.80 6.20
CA GLY A 196 -8.77 -8.19 6.15
C GLY A 196 -8.13 -8.66 7.44
N PRO A 197 -7.60 -9.89 7.47
CA PRO A 197 -6.81 -10.37 8.58
C PRO A 197 -5.43 -9.69 8.60
N LYS A 198 -4.91 -9.36 9.77
CA LYS A 198 -3.58 -8.73 9.91
C LYS A 198 -2.44 -9.56 9.27
N GLU A 199 -2.62 -10.85 9.19
CA GLU A 199 -1.69 -11.81 8.59
C GLU A 199 -1.47 -11.51 7.09
N TRP A 200 -2.45 -10.89 6.43
CA TRP A 200 -2.28 -10.41 5.05
C TRP A 200 -1.11 -9.43 4.94
N ASP A 201 -1.06 -8.42 5.80
CA ASP A 201 0.05 -7.47 5.83
C ASP A 201 1.33 -8.10 6.38
N LEU A 202 1.22 -8.90 7.44
CA LEU A 202 2.37 -9.58 8.04
C LEU A 202 3.08 -10.55 7.09
N ALA A 203 2.38 -11.07 6.08
CA ALA A 203 2.96 -11.94 5.06
C ALA A 203 4.08 -11.26 4.25
N ALA A 204 4.09 -9.93 4.18
CA ALA A 204 5.13 -9.16 3.50
C ALA A 204 6.39 -8.92 4.35
N LEU A 205 6.35 -9.26 5.63
CA LEU A 205 7.47 -9.17 6.56
C LEU A 205 8.18 -10.52 6.69
N ASP A 206 9.47 -10.46 7.03
CA ASP A 206 10.18 -11.66 7.47
C ASP A 206 9.76 -12.09 8.90
N ASP A 207 10.27 -13.22 9.35
CA ASP A 207 9.91 -13.79 10.66
C ASP A 207 10.32 -12.90 11.85
N ASP A 208 11.39 -12.10 11.72
CA ASP A 208 11.79 -11.13 12.75
C ASP A 208 10.81 -9.96 12.83
N GLY A 209 10.32 -9.49 11.68
CA GLY A 209 9.28 -8.48 11.60
C GLY A 209 7.97 -8.96 12.18
N VAL A 210 7.55 -10.17 11.82
CA VAL A 210 6.33 -10.79 12.38
C VAL A 210 6.45 -10.95 13.90
N ARG A 211 7.57 -11.45 14.41
CA ARG A 211 7.81 -11.56 15.86
C ARG A 211 7.76 -10.20 16.57
N ALA A 212 8.33 -9.18 15.96
CA ALA A 212 8.37 -7.84 16.52
C ALA A 212 7.00 -7.14 16.49
N TYR A 213 6.16 -7.46 15.50
CA TYR A 213 4.77 -7.02 15.46
C TYR A 213 3.96 -7.64 16.61
N GLY A 214 4.15 -8.92 16.90
CA GLY A 214 3.48 -9.66 17.96
C GLY A 214 2.79 -10.93 17.50
N ALA A 215 1.77 -11.37 18.24
CA ALA A 215 1.08 -12.63 17.96
C ALA A 215 0.40 -12.62 16.57
N ALA A 216 0.64 -13.67 15.79
CA ALA A 216 0.02 -13.95 14.51
C ALA A 216 -0.46 -15.41 14.45
N ASP A 217 -1.56 -15.65 13.75
CA ASP A 217 -1.99 -17.02 13.41
C ASP A 217 -1.06 -17.57 12.33
N GLN A 218 -0.33 -18.64 12.66
CA GLN A 218 0.69 -19.19 11.79
C GLN A 218 0.10 -19.86 10.53
N SER A 219 -1.07 -20.47 10.66
CA SER A 219 -1.75 -21.10 9.53
C SER A 219 -2.25 -20.04 8.54
N LEU A 220 -2.85 -18.97 9.07
CA LEU A 220 -3.33 -17.85 8.27
C LEU A 220 -2.17 -17.04 7.66
N LEU A 221 -1.05 -16.90 8.39
CA LEU A 221 0.17 -16.28 7.87
C LEU A 221 0.74 -17.08 6.69
N ALA A 222 0.82 -18.41 6.81
CA ALA A 222 1.28 -19.27 5.72
C ALA A 222 0.37 -19.16 4.50
N LEU A 223 -0.95 -19.19 4.69
CA LEU A 223 -1.93 -18.99 3.61
C LEU A 223 -1.77 -17.62 2.95
N SER A 224 -1.62 -16.56 3.75
CA SER A 224 -1.41 -15.20 3.23
C SER A 224 -0.12 -15.06 2.43
N ARG A 225 0.96 -15.74 2.83
CA ARG A 225 2.23 -15.80 2.07
C ARG A 225 2.09 -16.53 0.73
N THR A 226 1.20 -17.51 0.64
CA THR A 226 0.91 -18.24 -0.61
C THR A 226 0.04 -17.40 -1.55
N ALA A 227 -0.81 -16.55 -0.99
CA ALA A 227 -1.80 -15.77 -1.73
C ALA A 227 -1.24 -14.46 -2.32
N ARG A 228 -0.10 -14.00 -1.82
CA ARG A 228 0.57 -12.75 -2.27
C ARG A 228 1.65 -13.03 -3.30
#